data_d856f0b3b3ea7ea39ccdff1e0a8d26ad
#
_entry.id   d856f0b3b3ea7ea39ccdff1e0a8d26ad
#
_cell.length_a   1.000
_cell.length_b   1.000
_cell.length_c   1.000
_cell.angle_alpha   90.00
_cell.angle_beta   90.00
_cell.angle_gamma   90.00
#
_symmetry.space_group_name_H-M   'P 1'
#
loop_
_entity.id
_entity.type
_entity.pdbx_description
1 polymer ?
#
loop_
_entity_poly.entity_id
_entity_poly.type
_entity_poly.pdbx_seq_one_letter_code
_entity_poly.pdbx_strand_id
1 'polypeptide(L)'
;NIKALKNKKISLSWLIYIMSIVMTLTLFSPLKVAAKGAVRWIKIGPLSLQVAEVSKILIILWVAAMISKYINHRNKIRVLLFIWIPSILSVFFLFKVSSNLSSAIIIGGIIFGMTFIMTPFWKMHIVVVAVGGAGAFWGINYFRNLIKLNVNPKDYSFRTRRFLGWLAPLKYADDESYQSLQALYAVASGGFAGKGLGNSVQKLSKIPEAQNDMIFAVICEELGILGAGILIMMFIYLIYQLFKIAGRAETVFGRAMVAGIAIHIALQVVVNIFVVLMIIPNTGVSLPFISYGGSAVVFTMAEMGLALAVDREHFKAKVKRKAKQIIEEKELAE
;
A
#
# COMPACT_ATOMS: atom_id res chain seq x y z
N ASN A 1 6.41 -11.71 -19.72
CA ASN A 1 5.52 -12.57 -20.51
C ASN A 1 4.40 -13.10 -19.61
N ILE A 2 3.25 -12.40 -19.57
CA ILE A 2 2.09 -12.70 -18.70
C ILE A 2 1.52 -14.10 -19.02
N LYS A 3 1.62 -14.58 -20.27
CA LYS A 3 1.22 -15.95 -20.64
C LYS A 3 2.12 -17.04 -20.02
N ALA A 4 3.38 -16.76 -19.75
CA ALA A 4 4.29 -17.73 -19.14
C ALA A 4 3.92 -18.02 -17.67
N LEU A 5 3.37 -17.04 -16.95
CA LEU A 5 2.86 -17.21 -15.59
C LEU A 5 1.59 -18.06 -15.52
N LYS A 6 0.80 -18.11 -16.60
CA LYS A 6 -0.45 -18.88 -16.67
C LYS A 6 -0.23 -20.37 -16.91
N ASN A 7 0.78 -20.74 -17.70
CA ASN A 7 0.95 -22.11 -18.23
C ASN A 7 2.02 -22.97 -17.54
N LYS A 8 2.88 -22.39 -16.72
CA LYS A 8 3.83 -23.18 -15.93
C LYS A 8 3.27 -23.52 -14.57
N LYS A 9 3.18 -24.81 -14.34
CA LYS A 9 2.79 -25.56 -13.13
C LYS A 9 2.96 -24.79 -11.81
N ILE A 10 2.27 -25.25 -10.79
CA ILE A 10 2.31 -24.90 -9.36
C ILE A 10 3.65 -24.28 -8.89
N SER A 11 4.77 -24.64 -9.52
CA SER A 11 6.12 -24.21 -9.20
C SER A 11 6.36 -22.68 -9.31
N LEU A 12 5.83 -21.98 -10.31
CA LEU A 12 6.18 -20.57 -10.53
C LEU A 12 5.46 -19.63 -9.55
N SER A 13 4.19 -19.87 -9.25
CA SER A 13 3.48 -19.07 -8.26
C SER A 13 4.04 -19.28 -6.85
N TRP A 14 4.42 -20.50 -6.50
CA TRP A 14 5.11 -20.79 -5.25
C TRP A 14 6.53 -20.21 -5.22
N LEU A 15 7.21 -20.16 -6.35
CA LEU A 15 8.51 -19.49 -6.44
C LEU A 15 8.40 -18.01 -6.12
N ILE A 16 7.38 -17.31 -6.65
CA ILE A 16 7.11 -15.90 -6.32
C ILE A 16 6.83 -15.71 -4.83
N TYR A 17 6.06 -16.63 -4.22
CA TYR A 17 5.81 -16.61 -2.79
C TYR A 17 7.09 -16.81 -1.97
N ILE A 18 7.88 -17.82 -2.33
CA ILE A 18 9.17 -18.10 -1.67
C ILE A 18 10.11 -16.91 -1.83
N MET A 19 10.14 -16.26 -2.99
CA MET A 19 10.91 -15.02 -3.17
C MET A 19 10.50 -13.92 -2.19
N SER A 20 9.20 -13.78 -1.90
CA SER A 20 8.71 -12.82 -0.89
C SER A 20 9.25 -13.13 0.51
N ILE A 21 9.29 -14.40 0.88
CA ILE A 21 9.87 -14.86 2.16
C ILE A 21 11.39 -14.66 2.17
N VAL A 22 12.08 -15.08 1.10
CA VAL A 22 13.53 -14.91 0.97
C VAL A 22 13.93 -13.44 1.06
N MET A 23 13.20 -12.54 0.39
CA MET A 23 13.43 -11.10 0.49
C MET A 23 13.30 -10.60 1.93
N THR A 24 12.36 -11.13 2.71
CA THR A 24 12.25 -10.78 4.13
C THR A 24 13.43 -11.33 4.94
N LEU A 25 13.91 -12.53 4.61
CA LEU A 25 15.08 -13.14 5.26
C LEU A 25 16.39 -12.38 4.99
N THR A 26 16.50 -11.64 3.87
CA THR A 26 17.69 -10.82 3.61
C THR A 26 17.94 -9.76 4.68
N LEU A 27 16.92 -9.40 5.48
CA LEU A 27 17.08 -8.49 6.62
C LEU A 27 17.92 -9.08 7.77
N PHE A 28 18.20 -10.38 7.77
CA PHE A 28 19.16 -11.02 8.69
C PHE A 28 20.58 -11.06 8.12
N SER A 29 20.77 -10.73 6.83
CA SER A 29 22.08 -10.75 6.18
C SER A 29 22.95 -9.56 6.59
N PRO A 30 24.27 -9.59 6.32
CA PRO A 30 25.17 -8.45 6.52
C PRO A 30 24.79 -7.20 5.71
N LEU A 31 23.96 -7.35 4.67
CA LEU A 31 23.47 -6.26 3.81
C LEU A 31 22.42 -5.36 4.49
N LYS A 32 21.97 -5.74 5.69
CA LYS A 32 20.96 -4.99 6.45
C LYS A 32 21.43 -3.58 6.82
N VAL A 33 20.54 -2.62 6.69
CA VAL A 33 20.72 -1.26 7.19
C VAL A 33 19.67 -0.97 8.24
N ALA A 34 20.13 -0.66 9.45
CA ALA A 34 19.26 -0.20 10.51
C ALA A 34 19.10 1.32 10.42
N ALA A 35 17.85 1.78 10.41
CA ALA A 35 17.51 3.18 10.47
C ALA A 35 16.42 3.40 11.53
N LYS A 36 16.64 4.38 12.40
CA LYS A 36 15.67 4.74 13.49
C LYS A 36 15.26 3.54 14.35
N GLY A 37 16.22 2.67 14.70
CA GLY A 37 15.99 1.51 15.57
C GLY A 37 15.26 0.32 14.92
N ALA A 38 15.06 0.32 13.61
CA ALA A 38 14.44 -0.80 12.90
C ALA A 38 15.24 -1.20 11.66
N VAL A 39 15.32 -2.49 11.39
CA VAL A 39 15.98 -3.05 10.20
C VAL A 39 14.95 -3.23 9.10
N ARG A 40 14.92 -2.32 8.13
CA ARG A 40 13.91 -2.28 7.06
C ARG A 40 14.49 -2.26 5.66
N TRP A 41 15.78 -1.95 5.56
CA TRP A 41 16.48 -1.69 4.32
C TRP A 41 17.60 -2.70 4.12
N ILE A 42 17.88 -3.01 2.87
CA ILE A 42 19.09 -3.70 2.45
C ILE A 42 19.88 -2.77 1.53
N LYS A 43 21.21 -2.79 1.63
CA LYS A 43 22.08 -2.02 0.76
C LYS A 43 22.76 -2.95 -0.23
N ILE A 44 22.60 -2.67 -1.52
CA ILE A 44 23.22 -3.39 -2.62
C ILE A 44 24.00 -2.37 -3.43
N GLY A 45 25.30 -2.29 -3.19
CA GLY A 45 26.14 -1.24 -3.77
C GLY A 45 25.67 0.16 -3.34
N PRO A 46 25.46 1.10 -4.27
CA PRO A 46 24.96 2.45 -3.95
C PRO A 46 23.46 2.51 -3.66
N LEU A 47 22.71 1.45 -3.96
CA LEU A 47 21.25 1.43 -3.86
C LEU A 47 20.82 0.91 -2.49
N SER A 48 19.87 1.62 -1.86
CA SER A 48 19.15 1.15 -0.68
C SER A 48 17.74 0.71 -1.08
N LEU A 49 17.39 -0.52 -0.74
CA LEU A 49 16.13 -1.13 -1.11
C LEU A 49 15.32 -1.45 0.13
N GLN A 50 14.08 -0.98 0.18
CA GLN A 50 13.16 -1.34 1.25
C GLN A 50 12.47 -2.67 0.92
N VAL A 51 12.74 -3.69 1.72
CA VAL A 51 12.23 -5.05 1.50
C VAL A 51 10.71 -5.11 1.40
N ALA A 52 10.02 -4.29 2.18
CA ALA A 52 8.56 -4.24 2.17
C ALA A 52 7.97 -3.80 0.80
N GLU A 53 8.66 -2.91 0.05
CA GLU A 53 8.21 -2.47 -1.28
C GLU A 53 8.21 -3.63 -2.28
N VAL A 54 9.28 -4.43 -2.28
CA VAL A 54 9.37 -5.65 -3.09
C VAL A 54 8.32 -6.66 -2.70
N SER A 55 8.16 -6.89 -1.38
CA SER A 55 7.20 -7.87 -0.86
C SER A 55 5.76 -7.56 -1.26
N LYS A 56 5.36 -6.28 -1.33
CA LYS A 56 4.03 -5.87 -1.79
C LYS A 56 3.74 -6.37 -3.22
N ILE A 57 4.66 -6.13 -4.14
CA ILE A 57 4.52 -6.58 -5.53
C ILE A 57 4.47 -8.10 -5.63
N LEU A 58 5.39 -8.79 -4.96
CA LEU A 58 5.44 -10.25 -4.98
C LEU A 58 4.16 -10.88 -4.42
N ILE A 59 3.60 -10.32 -3.36
CA ILE A 59 2.32 -10.79 -2.80
C ILE A 59 1.16 -10.50 -3.76
N ILE A 60 1.09 -9.33 -4.39
CA ILE A 60 0.07 -9.03 -5.41
C ILE A 60 0.14 -10.08 -6.53
N LEU A 61 1.32 -10.34 -7.06
CA LEU A 61 1.53 -11.32 -8.13
C LEU A 61 1.14 -12.74 -7.70
N TRP A 62 1.52 -13.13 -6.49
CA TRP A 62 1.20 -14.45 -5.96
C TRP A 62 -0.31 -14.62 -5.73
N VAL A 63 -0.96 -13.67 -5.08
CA VAL A 63 -2.41 -13.70 -4.84
C VAL A 63 -3.17 -13.72 -6.16
N ALA A 64 -2.77 -12.89 -7.13
CA ALA A 64 -3.36 -12.89 -8.48
C ALA A 64 -3.20 -14.25 -9.19
N ALA A 65 -2.04 -14.89 -9.06
CA ALA A 65 -1.79 -16.22 -9.61
C ALA A 65 -2.66 -17.30 -8.95
N MET A 66 -2.83 -17.23 -7.62
CA MET A 66 -3.68 -18.17 -6.89
C MET A 66 -5.16 -17.99 -7.24
N ILE A 67 -5.66 -16.75 -7.29
CA ILE A 67 -7.03 -16.44 -7.72
C ILE A 67 -7.26 -16.97 -9.15
N SER A 68 -6.35 -16.69 -10.07
CA SER A 68 -6.43 -17.13 -11.46
C SER A 68 -6.45 -18.66 -11.58
N LYS A 69 -5.63 -19.34 -10.80
CA LYS A 69 -5.53 -20.80 -10.82
C LYS A 69 -6.80 -21.47 -10.30
N TYR A 70 -7.39 -20.93 -9.24
CA TYR A 70 -8.54 -21.52 -8.56
C TYR A 70 -9.86 -20.82 -8.87
N ILE A 71 -9.93 -20.05 -9.96
CA ILE A 71 -11.13 -19.24 -10.30
C ILE A 71 -12.40 -20.10 -10.41
N ASN A 72 -12.32 -21.31 -10.97
CA ASN A 72 -13.46 -22.24 -11.10
C ASN A 72 -13.88 -22.85 -9.74
N HIS A 73 -13.06 -22.73 -8.72
CA HIS A 73 -13.33 -23.20 -7.36
C HIS A 73 -13.44 -22.07 -6.34
N ARG A 74 -13.60 -20.83 -6.80
CA ARG A 74 -13.65 -19.63 -5.94
C ARG A 74 -14.74 -19.64 -4.88
N ASN A 75 -15.78 -20.47 -5.07
CA ASN A 75 -16.89 -20.65 -4.12
C ASN A 75 -16.54 -21.61 -2.97
N LYS A 76 -15.36 -22.24 -2.99
CA LYS A 76 -14.92 -23.14 -1.93
C LYS A 76 -14.12 -22.38 -0.90
N ILE A 77 -14.55 -22.39 0.35
CA ILE A 77 -13.86 -21.75 1.48
C ILE A 77 -12.39 -22.19 1.61
N ARG A 78 -12.10 -23.45 1.26
CA ARG A 78 -10.73 -24.00 1.26
C ARG A 78 -9.78 -23.18 0.35
N VAL A 79 -10.28 -22.64 -0.76
CA VAL A 79 -9.48 -21.82 -1.68
C VAL A 79 -9.14 -20.47 -1.03
N LEU A 80 -10.10 -19.83 -0.36
CA LEU A 80 -9.86 -18.61 0.37
C LEU A 80 -8.83 -18.81 1.49
N LEU A 81 -9.00 -19.86 2.28
CA LEU A 81 -8.04 -20.20 3.35
C LEU A 81 -6.65 -20.54 2.79
N PHE A 82 -6.59 -21.23 1.65
CA PHE A 82 -5.33 -21.55 0.97
C PHE A 82 -4.59 -20.29 0.46
N ILE A 83 -5.31 -19.22 0.15
CA ILE A 83 -4.71 -17.91 -0.16
C ILE A 83 -4.37 -17.16 1.13
N TRP A 84 -5.25 -17.13 2.11
CA TRP A 84 -5.09 -16.32 3.31
C TRP A 84 -3.98 -16.84 4.24
N ILE A 85 -3.92 -18.15 4.49
CA ILE A 85 -2.96 -18.70 5.46
C ILE A 85 -1.51 -18.37 5.07
N PRO A 86 -1.02 -18.66 3.84
CA PRO A 86 0.33 -18.28 3.45
C PRO A 86 0.54 -16.76 3.43
N SER A 87 -0.48 -15.99 3.00
CA SER A 87 -0.39 -14.53 2.97
C SER A 87 -0.23 -13.93 4.36
N ILE A 88 -1.05 -14.39 5.33
CA ILE A 88 -0.96 -13.94 6.72
C ILE A 88 0.38 -14.34 7.33
N LEU A 89 0.89 -15.52 7.00
CA LEU A 89 2.21 -15.97 7.44
C LEU A 89 3.32 -15.04 6.91
N SER A 90 3.27 -14.64 5.63
CA SER A 90 4.21 -13.67 5.06
C SER A 90 4.12 -12.30 5.74
N VAL A 91 2.91 -11.81 5.99
CA VAL A 91 2.66 -10.54 6.68
C VAL A 91 3.22 -10.59 8.11
N PHE A 92 2.94 -11.68 8.83
CA PHE A 92 3.44 -11.88 10.19
C PHE A 92 4.97 -11.95 10.23
N PHE A 93 5.56 -12.67 9.28
CA PHE A 93 7.00 -12.81 9.17
C PHE A 93 7.67 -11.46 8.86
N LEU A 94 7.14 -10.71 7.88
CA LEU A 94 7.61 -9.36 7.57
C LEU A 94 7.50 -8.44 8.80
N PHE A 95 6.37 -8.48 9.50
CA PHE A 95 6.15 -7.69 10.72
C PHE A 95 7.17 -8.01 11.81
N LYS A 96 7.41 -9.30 12.09
CA LYS A 96 8.36 -9.73 13.14
C LYS A 96 9.80 -9.33 12.81
N VAL A 97 10.22 -9.52 11.55
CA VAL A 97 11.59 -9.28 11.12
C VAL A 97 11.89 -7.80 10.93
N SER A 98 11.05 -7.09 10.18
CA SER A 98 11.28 -5.68 9.83
C SER A 98 10.77 -4.70 10.89
N SER A 99 9.99 -5.18 11.86
CA SER A 99 9.28 -4.31 12.82
C SER A 99 8.41 -3.24 12.15
N ASN A 100 7.94 -3.49 10.91
CA ASN A 100 7.18 -2.53 10.11
C ASN A 100 5.68 -2.87 10.10
N LEU A 101 4.95 -2.35 11.10
CA LEU A 101 3.51 -2.55 11.22
C LEU A 101 2.75 -1.95 10.03
N SER A 102 3.18 -0.80 9.54
CA SER A 102 2.50 -0.09 8.46
C SER A 102 2.47 -0.89 7.17
N SER A 103 3.63 -1.44 6.76
CA SER A 103 3.71 -2.29 5.58
C SER A 103 2.92 -3.59 5.76
N ALA A 104 2.90 -4.15 6.97
CA ALA A 104 2.10 -5.33 7.29
C ALA A 104 0.60 -5.04 7.12
N ILE A 105 0.10 -3.90 7.59
CA ILE A 105 -1.29 -3.47 7.43
C ILE A 105 -1.62 -3.24 5.94
N ILE A 106 -0.75 -2.58 5.18
CA ILE A 106 -0.97 -2.35 3.75
C ILE A 106 -1.04 -3.67 2.99
N ILE A 107 -0.09 -4.60 3.23
CA ILE A 107 -0.11 -5.92 2.57
C ILE A 107 -1.35 -6.71 2.97
N GLY A 108 -1.73 -6.70 4.24
CA GLY A 108 -2.97 -7.30 4.71
C GLY A 108 -4.21 -6.70 4.03
N GLY A 109 -4.26 -5.38 3.88
CA GLY A 109 -5.31 -4.67 3.16
C GLY A 109 -5.36 -5.00 1.66
N ILE A 110 -4.21 -5.19 1.01
CA ILE A 110 -4.13 -5.64 -0.39
C ILE A 110 -4.74 -7.04 -0.53
N ILE A 111 -4.33 -8.00 0.30
CA ILE A 111 -4.83 -9.37 0.28
C ILE A 111 -6.33 -9.40 0.52
N PHE A 112 -6.78 -8.66 1.54
CA PHE A 112 -8.19 -8.50 1.87
C PHE A 112 -8.99 -7.94 0.68
N GLY A 113 -8.57 -6.81 0.11
CA GLY A 113 -9.26 -6.16 -0.99
C GLY A 113 -9.28 -7.01 -2.27
N MET A 114 -8.16 -7.66 -2.64
CA MET A 114 -8.11 -8.57 -3.78
C MET A 114 -9.06 -9.75 -3.62
N THR A 115 -9.09 -10.38 -2.44
CA THR A 115 -9.97 -11.52 -2.19
C THR A 115 -11.43 -11.10 -2.04
N PHE A 116 -11.71 -9.92 -1.50
CA PHE A 116 -13.06 -9.35 -1.43
C PHE A 116 -13.67 -9.15 -2.82
N ILE A 117 -12.91 -8.57 -3.76
CA ILE A 117 -13.41 -8.32 -5.13
C ILE A 117 -13.54 -9.63 -5.93
N MET A 118 -12.64 -10.59 -5.72
CA MET A 118 -12.50 -11.75 -6.60
C MET A 118 -13.18 -13.02 -6.10
N THR A 119 -13.66 -13.04 -4.84
CA THR A 119 -14.33 -14.20 -4.23
C THR A 119 -15.69 -13.83 -3.66
N PRO A 120 -16.65 -14.78 -3.58
CA PRO A 120 -18.01 -14.50 -3.09
C PRO A 120 -18.12 -14.49 -1.56
N PHE A 121 -17.03 -14.53 -0.81
CA PHE A 121 -17.04 -14.67 0.65
C PHE A 121 -17.16 -13.34 1.40
N TRP A 122 -18.01 -12.42 0.92
CA TRP A 122 -18.19 -11.10 1.54
C TRP A 122 -18.52 -11.15 3.05
N LYS A 123 -19.29 -12.17 3.50
CA LYS A 123 -19.62 -12.36 4.92
C LYS A 123 -18.36 -12.57 5.78
N MET A 124 -17.40 -13.36 5.30
CA MET A 124 -16.13 -13.55 6.02
C MET A 124 -15.32 -12.26 6.09
N HIS A 125 -15.33 -11.47 5.03
CA HIS A 125 -14.65 -10.17 5.03
C HIS A 125 -15.30 -9.21 6.04
N ILE A 126 -16.63 -9.21 6.17
CA ILE A 126 -17.33 -8.45 7.23
C ILE A 126 -16.90 -8.93 8.62
N VAL A 127 -16.79 -10.23 8.85
CA VAL A 127 -16.32 -10.78 10.14
C VAL A 127 -14.91 -10.29 10.43
N VAL A 128 -14.00 -10.31 9.45
CA VAL A 128 -12.62 -9.80 9.63
C VAL A 128 -12.62 -8.31 9.98
N VAL A 129 -13.45 -7.49 9.31
CA VAL A 129 -13.59 -6.06 9.63
C VAL A 129 -14.16 -5.87 11.03
N ALA A 130 -15.17 -6.64 11.43
CA ALA A 130 -15.77 -6.56 12.75
C ALA A 130 -14.78 -6.94 13.87
N VAL A 131 -14.04 -8.04 13.68
CA VAL A 131 -12.99 -8.48 14.63
C VAL A 131 -11.86 -7.47 14.69
N GLY A 132 -11.39 -6.96 13.53
CA GLY A 132 -10.37 -5.92 13.47
C GLY A 132 -10.81 -4.63 14.15
N GLY A 133 -12.04 -4.19 13.91
CA GLY A 133 -12.65 -3.02 14.55
C GLY A 133 -12.79 -3.17 16.07
N ALA A 134 -13.24 -4.33 16.54
CA ALA A 134 -13.32 -4.65 17.96
C ALA A 134 -11.93 -4.64 18.62
N GLY A 135 -10.92 -5.22 17.94
CA GLY A 135 -9.53 -5.19 18.40
C GLY A 135 -8.96 -3.77 18.46
N ALA A 136 -9.23 -2.94 17.45
CA ALA A 136 -8.83 -1.54 17.43
C ALA A 136 -9.51 -0.74 18.57
N PHE A 137 -10.80 -0.94 18.77
CA PHE A 137 -11.56 -0.31 19.86
C PHE A 137 -10.98 -0.68 21.22
N TRP A 138 -10.72 -1.96 21.46
CA TRP A 138 -10.12 -2.43 22.70
C TRP A 138 -8.70 -1.86 22.89
N GLY A 139 -7.88 -1.84 21.85
CA GLY A 139 -6.55 -1.23 21.86
C GLY A 139 -6.58 0.26 22.19
N ILE A 140 -7.48 1.02 21.57
CA ILE A 140 -7.65 2.46 21.86
C ILE A 140 -8.02 2.68 23.33
N ASN A 141 -8.95 1.89 23.88
CA ASN A 141 -9.33 1.99 25.29
C ASN A 141 -8.17 1.64 26.23
N TYR A 142 -7.39 0.63 25.90
CA TYR A 142 -6.18 0.29 26.64
C TYR A 142 -5.19 1.48 26.70
N PHE A 143 -4.88 2.10 25.55
CA PHE A 143 -3.99 3.27 25.50
C PHE A 143 -4.58 4.48 26.22
N ARG A 144 -5.90 4.71 26.14
CA ARG A 144 -6.57 5.77 26.90
C ARG A 144 -6.41 5.58 28.42
N ASN A 145 -6.49 4.34 28.89
CA ASN A 145 -6.25 4.05 30.31
C ASN A 145 -4.79 4.33 30.71
N LEU A 146 -3.80 4.01 29.87
CA LEU A 146 -2.41 4.36 30.13
C LEU A 146 -2.22 5.90 30.26
N ILE A 147 -2.90 6.67 29.40
CA ILE A 147 -2.85 8.14 29.45
C ILE A 147 -3.45 8.66 30.77
N LYS A 148 -4.57 8.08 31.23
CA LYS A 148 -5.20 8.43 32.53
C LYS A 148 -4.29 8.11 33.73
N LEU A 149 -3.54 7.02 33.66
CA LEU A 149 -2.56 6.61 34.67
C LEU A 149 -1.28 7.48 34.65
N ASN A 150 -1.22 8.46 33.77
CA ASN A 150 -0.10 9.40 33.61
C ASN A 150 1.27 8.72 33.44
N VAL A 151 1.29 7.62 32.68
CA VAL A 151 2.51 6.85 32.44
C VAL A 151 3.56 7.66 31.70
N ASN A 152 4.85 7.43 31.98
CA ASN A 152 5.94 8.04 31.25
C ASN A 152 6.10 7.30 29.88
N PRO A 153 5.96 7.96 28.72
CA PRO A 153 6.11 7.31 27.41
C PRO A 153 7.49 6.67 27.22
N LYS A 154 8.53 7.19 27.84
CA LYS A 154 9.91 6.68 27.69
C LYS A 154 10.09 5.25 28.19
N ASP A 155 9.21 4.80 29.08
CA ASP A 155 9.23 3.44 29.63
C ASP A 155 8.63 2.40 28.68
N TYR A 156 8.09 2.86 27.54
CA TYR A 156 7.38 2.03 26.59
C TYR A 156 8.09 1.92 25.23
N SER A 157 7.68 0.92 24.45
CA SER A 157 8.20 0.72 23.10
C SER A 157 7.88 1.92 22.19
N PHE A 158 8.70 2.15 21.17
CA PHE A 158 8.52 3.21 20.19
C PHE A 158 7.11 3.22 19.54
N ARG A 159 6.49 2.04 19.38
CA ARG A 159 5.12 1.94 18.84
C ARG A 159 4.09 2.44 19.83
N THR A 160 4.19 2.01 21.08
CA THR A 160 3.31 2.47 22.17
C THR A 160 3.38 3.98 22.30
N ARG A 161 4.58 4.55 22.26
CA ARG A 161 4.80 6.00 22.29
C ARG A 161 4.05 6.73 21.20
N ARG A 162 4.11 6.24 19.93
CA ARG A 162 3.34 6.82 18.81
C ARG A 162 1.84 6.78 19.02
N PHE A 163 1.30 5.70 19.63
CA PHE A 163 -0.12 5.64 19.95
C PHE A 163 -0.50 6.61 21.08
N LEU A 164 0.33 6.73 22.10
CA LEU A 164 0.12 7.71 23.20
C LEU A 164 0.15 9.15 22.65
N GLY A 165 1.14 9.47 21.82
CA GLY A 165 1.25 10.76 21.17
C GLY A 165 0.07 11.09 20.25
N TRP A 166 -0.46 10.10 19.53
CA TRP A 166 -1.64 10.30 18.70
C TRP A 166 -2.91 10.56 19.50
N LEU A 167 -3.12 9.82 20.61
CA LEU A 167 -4.33 9.97 21.44
C LEU A 167 -4.31 11.20 22.35
N ALA A 168 -3.14 11.69 22.73
CA ALA A 168 -2.96 12.87 23.58
C ALA A 168 -1.87 13.80 23.02
N PRO A 169 -2.08 14.38 21.81
CA PRO A 169 -1.02 15.08 21.09
C PRO A 169 -0.46 16.27 21.83
N LEU A 170 -1.30 17.06 22.51
CA LEU A 170 -0.85 18.23 23.26
C LEU A 170 -0.06 17.86 24.53
N LYS A 171 -0.34 16.69 25.13
CA LYS A 171 0.40 16.19 26.30
C LYS A 171 1.84 15.77 25.95
N TYR A 172 2.06 15.32 24.72
CA TYR A 172 3.33 14.80 24.23
C TYR A 172 3.86 15.62 23.04
N ALA A 173 3.59 16.94 23.06
CA ALA A 173 3.85 17.85 21.93
C ALA A 173 5.33 17.97 21.58
N ASP A 174 6.21 17.93 22.57
CA ASP A 174 7.67 18.13 22.38
C ASP A 174 8.42 16.84 22.03
N ASP A 175 7.75 15.69 22.12
CA ASP A 175 8.36 14.37 21.87
C ASP A 175 7.69 13.66 20.68
N GLU A 176 6.80 12.71 20.99
CA GLU A 176 6.26 11.74 20.04
C GLU A 176 5.21 12.33 19.08
N SER A 177 4.56 13.43 19.45
CA SER A 177 3.54 14.11 18.65
C SER A 177 4.10 15.25 17.83
N TYR A 178 5.33 15.69 18.09
CA TYR A 178 5.92 16.88 17.49
C TYR A 178 5.77 16.91 15.95
N GLN A 179 6.26 15.85 15.28
CA GLN A 179 6.17 15.78 13.81
C GLN A 179 4.75 15.86 13.30
N SER A 180 3.80 15.16 13.94
CA SER A 180 2.40 15.11 13.51
C SER A 180 1.67 16.43 13.78
N LEU A 181 1.97 17.09 14.91
CA LEU A 181 1.42 18.42 15.23
C LEU A 181 1.92 19.48 14.25
N GLN A 182 3.22 19.47 13.93
CA GLN A 182 3.76 20.42 12.94
C GLN A 182 3.17 20.18 11.54
N ALA A 183 2.92 18.92 11.17
CA ALA A 183 2.21 18.60 9.93
C ALA A 183 0.77 19.13 9.94
N LEU A 184 0.05 18.98 11.05
CA LEU A 184 -1.30 19.50 11.19
C LEU A 184 -1.32 21.04 11.14
N TYR A 185 -0.34 21.71 11.77
CA TYR A 185 -0.19 23.15 11.67
C TYR A 185 0.12 23.62 10.24
N ALA A 186 0.93 22.86 9.48
CA ALA A 186 1.15 23.14 8.07
C ALA A 186 -0.15 23.08 7.28
N VAL A 187 -0.94 22.01 7.45
CA VAL A 187 -2.26 21.87 6.79
C VAL A 187 -3.18 23.05 7.16
N ALA A 188 -3.29 23.37 8.46
CA ALA A 188 -4.17 24.43 8.93
C ALA A 188 -3.72 25.82 8.43
N SER A 189 -2.42 26.07 8.35
CA SER A 189 -1.87 27.37 7.94
C SER A 189 -1.92 27.64 6.44
N GLY A 190 -2.13 26.59 5.61
CA GLY A 190 -2.24 26.75 4.16
C GLY A 190 -3.53 27.43 3.69
N GLY A 191 -4.62 27.35 4.46
CA GLY A 191 -5.90 27.95 4.10
C GLY A 191 -6.42 27.46 2.75
N PHE A 192 -7.14 28.33 2.04
CA PHE A 192 -7.80 27.96 0.78
C PHE A 192 -6.82 27.92 -0.41
N ALA A 193 -6.00 28.95 -0.58
CA ALA A 193 -5.11 29.12 -1.73
C ALA A 193 -3.64 28.78 -1.46
N GLY A 194 -3.27 28.49 -0.21
CA GLY A 194 -1.90 28.25 0.19
C GLY A 194 -1.06 29.52 0.40
N LYS A 195 0.17 29.31 0.87
CA LYS A 195 1.15 30.39 1.08
C LYS A 195 2.01 30.66 -0.17
N GLY A 196 1.80 29.91 -1.23
CA GLY A 196 2.63 29.92 -2.44
C GLY A 196 3.74 28.87 -2.42
N LEU A 197 4.16 28.44 -3.61
CA LEU A 197 5.21 27.44 -3.80
C LEU A 197 6.53 27.92 -3.17
N GLY A 198 7.18 27.04 -2.43
CA GLY A 198 8.45 27.33 -1.76
C GLY A 198 8.32 28.05 -0.42
N ASN A 199 7.15 28.57 -0.06
CA ASN A 199 6.92 29.41 1.13
C ASN A 199 6.43 28.62 2.36
N SER A 200 6.58 27.30 2.37
CA SER A 200 6.27 26.50 3.56
C SER A 200 7.26 26.81 4.69
N VAL A 201 6.75 27.35 5.77
CA VAL A 201 7.52 27.63 6.99
C VAL A 201 7.83 26.32 7.74
N GLN A 202 6.87 25.42 7.76
CA GLN A 202 7.00 24.16 8.49
C GLN A 202 8.03 23.22 7.86
N LYS A 203 8.17 23.22 6.53
CA LYS A 203 9.16 22.44 5.78
C LYS A 203 10.60 22.83 6.15
N LEU A 204 10.88 24.11 6.34
CA LEU A 204 12.23 24.63 6.48
C LEU A 204 12.87 24.37 7.84
N SER A 205 12.09 24.30 8.93
CA SER A 205 12.66 24.27 10.27
C SER A 205 11.98 23.35 11.28
N LYS A 206 10.78 22.83 10.99
CA LYS A 206 9.96 22.20 12.05
C LYS A 206 9.55 20.75 11.77
N ILE A 207 9.31 20.34 10.52
CA ILE A 207 8.92 18.95 10.19
C ILE A 207 10.17 18.15 9.83
N PRO A 208 10.61 17.19 10.67
CA PRO A 208 11.69 16.29 10.30
C PRO A 208 11.32 15.47 9.06
N GLU A 209 12.21 15.41 8.08
CA GLU A 209 12.02 14.64 6.83
C GLU A 209 10.69 14.94 6.13
N ALA A 210 10.31 16.22 6.05
CA ALA A 210 9.04 16.67 5.46
C ALA A 210 8.80 16.14 4.04
N GLN A 211 9.87 15.93 3.26
CA GLN A 211 9.83 15.42 1.89
C GLN A 211 9.47 13.93 1.80
N ASN A 212 9.47 13.18 2.91
CA ASN A 212 9.18 11.75 2.92
C ASN A 212 7.67 11.49 3.18
N ASP A 213 7.33 11.15 4.41
CA ASP A 213 5.96 10.73 4.79
C ASP A 213 5.02 11.90 5.09
N MET A 214 5.55 13.13 5.26
CA MET A 214 4.77 14.34 5.57
C MET A 214 4.64 15.32 4.38
N ILE A 215 5.01 14.91 3.17
CA ILE A 215 4.99 15.79 2.00
C ILE A 215 3.59 16.36 1.70
N PHE A 216 2.54 15.60 2.00
CA PHE A 216 1.16 16.09 1.83
C PHE A 216 0.85 17.31 2.70
N ALA A 217 1.42 17.39 3.92
CA ALA A 217 1.29 18.59 4.77
C ALA A 217 1.94 19.82 4.13
N VAL A 218 3.11 19.64 3.52
CA VAL A 218 3.80 20.73 2.78
C VAL A 218 2.97 21.19 1.59
N ILE A 219 2.39 20.25 0.84
CA ILE A 219 1.50 20.58 -0.29
C ILE A 219 0.29 21.37 0.18
N CYS A 220 -0.32 20.97 1.31
CA CYS A 220 -1.42 21.73 1.90
C CYS A 220 -0.99 23.13 2.34
N GLU A 221 0.20 23.31 2.91
CA GLU A 221 0.70 24.63 3.32
C GLU A 221 0.99 25.53 2.13
N GLU A 222 1.64 25.00 1.08
CA GLU A 222 2.06 25.79 -0.08
C GLU A 222 0.93 26.06 -1.08
N LEU A 223 0.07 25.08 -1.34
CA LEU A 223 -0.98 25.14 -2.36
C LEU A 223 -2.40 25.21 -1.80
N GLY A 224 -2.56 25.15 -0.48
CA GLY A 224 -3.86 25.20 0.19
C GLY A 224 -4.76 24.02 -0.09
N ILE A 225 -6.02 24.17 0.30
CA ILE A 225 -7.07 23.15 0.06
C ILE A 225 -7.27 22.90 -1.44
N LEU A 226 -7.13 23.93 -2.28
CA LEU A 226 -7.25 23.78 -3.73
C LEU A 226 -6.20 22.86 -4.31
N GLY A 227 -4.91 23.07 -4.00
CA GLY A 227 -3.83 22.23 -4.51
C GLY A 227 -3.88 20.81 -3.95
N ALA A 228 -4.16 20.66 -2.66
CA ALA A 228 -4.37 19.36 -2.04
C ALA A 228 -5.57 18.61 -2.67
N GLY A 229 -6.67 19.32 -2.93
CA GLY A 229 -7.86 18.78 -3.59
C GLY A 229 -7.57 18.29 -5.01
N ILE A 230 -6.84 19.09 -5.81
CA ILE A 230 -6.42 18.69 -7.16
C ILE A 230 -5.57 17.41 -7.10
N LEU A 231 -4.61 17.34 -6.17
CA LEU A 231 -3.78 16.14 -6.00
C LEU A 231 -4.61 14.91 -5.65
N ILE A 232 -5.56 15.04 -4.71
CA ILE A 232 -6.48 13.94 -4.35
C ILE A 232 -7.30 13.52 -5.57
N MET A 233 -7.83 14.45 -6.34
CA MET A 233 -8.59 14.17 -7.56
C MET A 233 -7.74 13.42 -8.60
N MET A 234 -6.45 13.75 -8.75
CA MET A 234 -5.53 13.04 -9.63
C MET A 234 -5.34 11.58 -9.16
N PHE A 235 -5.20 11.33 -7.85
CA PHE A 235 -5.12 9.96 -7.33
C PHE A 235 -6.43 9.19 -7.53
N ILE A 236 -7.59 9.81 -7.30
CA ILE A 236 -8.90 9.19 -7.56
C ILE A 236 -9.01 8.81 -9.04
N TYR A 237 -8.61 9.70 -9.94
CA TYR A 237 -8.61 9.43 -11.37
C TYR A 237 -7.67 8.29 -11.76
N LEU A 238 -6.45 8.27 -11.21
CA LEU A 238 -5.49 7.19 -11.43
C LEU A 238 -6.04 5.83 -10.98
N ILE A 239 -6.58 5.76 -9.76
CA ILE A 239 -7.18 4.55 -9.20
C ILE A 239 -8.37 4.08 -10.05
N TYR A 240 -9.22 5.02 -10.47
CA TYR A 240 -10.32 4.74 -11.39
C TYR A 240 -9.84 4.12 -12.72
N GLN A 241 -8.78 4.67 -13.33
CA GLN A 241 -8.21 4.14 -14.57
C GLN A 241 -7.63 2.73 -14.35
N LEU A 242 -6.96 2.48 -13.24
CA LEU A 242 -6.46 1.15 -12.91
C LEU A 242 -7.60 0.13 -12.77
N PHE A 243 -8.69 0.46 -12.10
CA PHE A 243 -9.86 -0.42 -12.03
C PHE A 243 -10.52 -0.61 -13.40
N LYS A 244 -10.52 0.40 -14.25
CA LYS A 244 -10.99 0.29 -15.64
C LYS A 244 -10.12 -0.66 -16.45
N ILE A 245 -8.79 -0.61 -16.32
CA ILE A 245 -7.85 -1.57 -16.94
C ILE A 245 -8.12 -2.97 -16.39
N ALA A 246 -8.25 -3.13 -15.08
CA ALA A 246 -8.59 -4.41 -14.45
C ALA A 246 -9.88 -5.00 -15.03
N GLY A 247 -10.93 -4.19 -15.17
CA GLY A 247 -12.22 -4.62 -15.73
C GLY A 247 -12.15 -5.11 -17.19
N ARG A 248 -11.21 -4.56 -17.98
CA ARG A 248 -11.00 -4.90 -19.41
C ARG A 248 -9.99 -6.02 -19.63
N ALA A 249 -9.28 -6.45 -18.58
CA ALA A 249 -8.22 -7.44 -18.70
C ALA A 249 -8.72 -8.76 -19.31
N GLU A 250 -8.03 -9.29 -20.30
CA GLU A 250 -8.36 -10.53 -21.02
C GLU A 250 -8.19 -11.78 -20.13
N THR A 251 -7.36 -11.70 -19.10
CA THR A 251 -7.05 -12.81 -18.21
C THR A 251 -7.46 -12.52 -16.77
N VAL A 252 -7.90 -13.56 -16.06
CA VAL A 252 -8.21 -13.45 -14.62
C VAL A 252 -6.99 -13.01 -13.83
N PHE A 253 -5.80 -13.49 -14.21
CA PHE A 253 -4.53 -13.08 -13.60
C PHE A 253 -4.28 -11.58 -13.76
N GLY A 254 -4.39 -11.06 -14.99
CA GLY A 254 -4.21 -9.62 -15.25
C GLY A 254 -5.23 -8.77 -14.52
N ARG A 255 -6.51 -9.21 -14.48
CA ARG A 255 -7.58 -8.55 -13.73
C ARG A 255 -7.25 -8.45 -12.24
N ALA A 256 -6.91 -9.57 -11.61
CA ALA A 256 -6.59 -9.63 -10.19
C ALA A 256 -5.31 -8.83 -9.85
N MET A 257 -4.29 -8.90 -10.70
CA MET A 257 -3.03 -8.19 -10.53
C MET A 257 -3.24 -6.66 -10.56
N VAL A 258 -3.92 -6.14 -11.59
CA VAL A 258 -4.15 -4.70 -11.70
C VAL A 258 -5.10 -4.20 -10.62
N ALA A 259 -6.11 -4.98 -10.23
CA ALA A 259 -6.95 -4.66 -9.07
C ALA A 259 -6.12 -4.60 -7.78
N GLY A 260 -5.18 -5.52 -7.58
CA GLY A 260 -4.25 -5.50 -6.44
C GLY A 260 -3.38 -4.25 -6.42
N ILE A 261 -2.85 -3.82 -7.57
CA ILE A 261 -2.08 -2.59 -7.72
C ILE A 261 -2.95 -1.35 -7.39
N ALA A 262 -4.18 -1.31 -7.91
CA ALA A 262 -5.11 -0.21 -7.62
C ALA A 262 -5.42 -0.10 -6.12
N ILE A 263 -5.67 -1.24 -5.47
CA ILE A 263 -5.90 -1.31 -4.01
C ILE A 263 -4.66 -0.86 -3.24
N HIS A 264 -3.46 -1.30 -3.66
CA HIS A 264 -2.21 -0.89 -3.01
C HIS A 264 -2.06 0.64 -3.03
N ILE A 265 -2.18 1.26 -4.19
CA ILE A 265 -2.06 2.72 -4.33
C ILE A 265 -3.14 3.44 -3.52
N ALA A 266 -4.39 2.97 -3.59
CA ALA A 266 -5.49 3.56 -2.83
C ALA A 266 -5.22 3.51 -1.31
N LEU A 267 -4.81 2.36 -0.78
CA LEU A 267 -4.49 2.20 0.64
C LEU A 267 -3.32 3.09 1.05
N GLN A 268 -2.28 3.17 0.24
CA GLN A 268 -1.09 3.95 0.56
C GLN A 268 -1.41 5.45 0.59
N VAL A 269 -2.20 5.95 -0.37
CA VAL A 269 -2.68 7.35 -0.41
C VAL A 269 -3.56 7.66 0.81
N VAL A 270 -4.56 6.83 1.07
CA VAL A 270 -5.48 7.02 2.21
C VAL A 270 -4.75 7.00 3.54
N VAL A 271 -3.87 6.03 3.75
CA VAL A 271 -3.08 5.92 4.98
C VAL A 271 -2.18 7.14 5.17
N ASN A 272 -1.48 7.61 4.12
CA ASN A 272 -0.62 8.80 4.21
C ASN A 272 -1.44 10.05 4.59
N ILE A 273 -2.54 10.32 3.88
CA ILE A 273 -3.39 11.47 4.16
C ILE A 273 -3.96 11.40 5.60
N PHE A 274 -4.43 10.23 6.05
CA PHE A 274 -4.97 10.04 7.39
C PHE A 274 -3.91 10.24 8.48
N VAL A 275 -2.66 9.88 8.22
CA VAL A 275 -1.53 10.15 9.12
C VAL A 275 -1.27 11.65 9.23
N VAL A 276 -1.18 12.33 8.09
CA VAL A 276 -0.92 13.79 8.05
C VAL A 276 -2.04 14.58 8.76
N LEU A 277 -3.29 14.13 8.61
CA LEU A 277 -4.45 14.73 9.28
C LEU A 277 -4.63 14.24 10.72
N MET A 278 -3.70 13.45 11.25
CA MET A 278 -3.78 12.85 12.61
C MET A 278 -5.06 12.02 12.88
N ILE A 279 -5.72 11.51 11.83
CA ILE A 279 -6.88 10.60 11.97
C ILE A 279 -6.41 9.23 12.49
N ILE A 280 -5.21 8.81 12.09
CA ILE A 280 -4.55 7.59 12.57
C ILE A 280 -3.14 7.91 13.07
N PRO A 281 -2.53 7.04 13.90
CA PRO A 281 -1.17 7.24 14.38
C PRO A 281 -0.15 7.34 13.24
N ASN A 282 0.95 8.07 13.46
CA ASN A 282 2.02 8.17 12.47
C ASN A 282 2.60 6.78 12.12
N THR A 283 2.52 6.42 10.84
CA THR A 283 2.91 5.13 10.30
C THR A 283 4.19 5.18 9.47
N GLY A 284 4.62 6.35 9.01
CA GLY A 284 5.79 6.53 8.14
C GLY A 284 5.57 5.96 6.72
N VAL A 285 4.32 5.95 6.24
CA VAL A 285 3.98 5.52 4.87
C VAL A 285 4.14 6.70 3.92
N SER A 286 4.93 6.52 2.86
CA SER A 286 5.14 7.52 1.82
C SER A 286 3.92 7.69 0.91
N LEU A 287 3.71 8.89 0.37
CA LEU A 287 2.70 9.16 -0.66
C LEU A 287 3.23 8.68 -2.02
N PRO A 288 2.54 7.78 -2.75
CA PRO A 288 3.01 7.25 -4.03
C PRO A 288 3.36 8.37 -5.02
N PHE A 289 4.44 8.24 -5.78
CA PHE A 289 4.96 9.16 -6.80
C PHE A 289 5.41 10.54 -6.30
N ILE A 290 4.96 11.01 -5.16
CA ILE A 290 5.19 12.37 -4.66
C ILE A 290 6.28 12.40 -3.60
N SER A 291 6.25 11.44 -2.64
CA SER A 291 7.25 11.37 -1.58
C SER A 291 8.64 11.08 -2.12
N TYR A 292 9.62 11.70 -1.50
CA TYR A 292 11.03 11.35 -1.74
C TYR A 292 11.32 9.95 -1.19
N GLY A 293 11.58 9.01 -2.09
CA GLY A 293 11.85 7.63 -1.70
C GLY A 293 12.29 6.79 -2.90
N GLY A 294 13.62 6.66 -3.12
CA GLY A 294 14.17 6.03 -4.32
C GLY A 294 13.60 4.65 -4.63
N SER A 295 13.59 3.73 -3.65
CA SER A 295 13.04 2.38 -3.88
C SER A 295 11.51 2.37 -4.03
N ALA A 296 10.78 3.18 -3.25
CA ALA A 296 9.32 3.22 -3.32
C ALA A 296 8.85 3.68 -4.71
N VAL A 297 9.48 4.71 -5.27
CA VAL A 297 9.16 5.23 -6.61
C VAL A 297 9.44 4.17 -7.68
N VAL A 298 10.61 3.50 -7.65
CA VAL A 298 10.96 2.45 -8.61
C VAL A 298 9.92 1.32 -8.61
N PHE A 299 9.53 0.84 -7.44
CA PHE A 299 8.56 -0.25 -7.35
C PHE A 299 7.15 0.18 -7.73
N THR A 300 6.72 1.38 -7.38
CA THR A 300 5.43 1.91 -7.83
C THR A 300 5.40 2.11 -9.35
N MET A 301 6.49 2.58 -9.96
CA MET A 301 6.61 2.65 -11.42
C MET A 301 6.59 1.27 -12.09
N ALA A 302 7.22 0.27 -11.46
CA ALA A 302 7.15 -1.11 -11.95
C ALA A 302 5.71 -1.66 -11.91
N GLU A 303 4.95 -1.35 -10.88
CA GLU A 303 3.51 -1.67 -10.80
C GLU A 303 2.72 -1.02 -11.93
N MET A 304 2.99 0.25 -12.23
CA MET A 304 2.36 0.92 -13.39
C MET A 304 2.73 0.25 -14.70
N GLY A 305 4.00 -0.15 -14.86
CA GLY A 305 4.44 -0.92 -16.03
C GLY A 305 3.70 -2.25 -16.19
N LEU A 306 3.43 -2.96 -15.09
CA LEU A 306 2.63 -4.18 -15.09
C LEU A 306 1.17 -3.91 -15.49
N ALA A 307 0.56 -2.85 -14.98
CA ALA A 307 -0.80 -2.46 -15.32
C ALA A 307 -0.93 -2.09 -16.81
N LEU A 308 0.01 -1.30 -17.34
CA LEU A 308 0.07 -0.92 -18.75
C LEU A 308 0.31 -2.14 -19.66
N ALA A 309 1.08 -3.14 -19.23
CA ALA A 309 1.27 -4.38 -19.97
C ALA A 309 -0.05 -5.15 -20.14
N VAL A 310 -0.92 -5.15 -19.13
CA VAL A 310 -2.26 -5.76 -19.20
C VAL A 310 -3.16 -4.99 -20.18
N ASP A 311 -3.15 -3.67 -20.12
CA ASP A 311 -3.93 -2.83 -21.05
C ASP A 311 -3.50 -3.02 -22.50
N ARG A 312 -2.19 -3.11 -22.73
CA ARG A 312 -1.63 -3.41 -24.07
C ARG A 312 -2.06 -4.79 -24.61
N GLU A 313 -2.15 -5.80 -23.74
CA GLU A 313 -2.67 -7.12 -24.16
C GLU A 313 -4.14 -7.02 -24.58
N HIS A 314 -4.96 -6.29 -23.84
CA HIS A 314 -6.36 -6.04 -24.21
C HIS A 314 -6.48 -5.33 -25.56
N PHE A 315 -5.71 -4.26 -25.78
CA PHE A 315 -5.71 -3.54 -27.04
C PHE A 315 -5.34 -4.44 -28.23
N LYS A 316 -4.29 -5.25 -28.10
CA LYS A 316 -3.89 -6.22 -29.13
C LYS A 316 -4.99 -7.25 -29.42
N ALA A 317 -5.63 -7.77 -28.40
CA ALA A 317 -6.74 -8.71 -28.54
C ALA A 317 -7.94 -8.08 -29.27
N LYS A 318 -8.27 -6.83 -28.94
CA LYS A 318 -9.34 -6.06 -29.60
C LYS A 318 -9.08 -5.85 -31.08
N VAL A 319 -7.85 -5.43 -31.45
CA VAL A 319 -7.45 -5.25 -32.86
C VAL A 319 -7.56 -6.58 -33.62
N LYS A 320 -7.06 -7.67 -33.04
CA LYS A 320 -7.14 -9.01 -33.67
C LYS A 320 -8.59 -9.47 -33.88
N ARG A 321 -9.48 -9.24 -32.92
CA ARG A 321 -10.90 -9.58 -33.06
C ARG A 321 -11.57 -8.79 -34.18
N LYS A 322 -11.29 -7.46 -34.25
CA LYS A 322 -11.83 -6.60 -35.30
C LYS A 322 -11.34 -6.99 -36.69
N ALA A 323 -10.04 -7.31 -36.83
CA ALA A 323 -9.48 -7.80 -38.11
C ALA A 323 -10.16 -9.12 -38.56
N LYS A 324 -10.42 -10.05 -37.61
CA LYS A 324 -11.10 -11.31 -37.94
C LYS A 324 -12.54 -11.08 -38.40
N GLN A 325 -13.29 -10.17 -37.74
CA GLN A 325 -14.65 -9.84 -38.18
C GLN A 325 -14.71 -9.25 -39.57
N ILE A 326 -13.76 -8.34 -39.95
CA ILE A 326 -13.71 -7.76 -41.27
C ILE A 326 -13.40 -8.83 -42.35
N ILE A 327 -12.60 -9.84 -42.05
CA ILE A 327 -12.30 -10.94 -42.94
C ILE A 327 -13.56 -11.81 -43.16
N GLU A 328 -14.23 -12.20 -42.05
CA GLU A 328 -15.46 -12.99 -42.10
C GLU A 328 -16.60 -12.25 -42.85
N GLU A 329 -16.73 -10.93 -42.68
CA GLU A 329 -17.70 -10.11 -43.42
C GLU A 329 -17.40 -10.06 -44.93
N LYS A 330 -16.12 -10.07 -45.33
CA LYS A 330 -15.74 -10.10 -46.75
C LYS A 330 -15.99 -11.46 -47.39
N GLU A 331 -15.67 -12.56 -46.71
CA GLU A 331 -15.91 -13.92 -47.16
C GLU A 331 -17.38 -14.24 -47.33
N LEU A 332 -18.28 -13.57 -46.58
CA LEU A 332 -19.73 -13.71 -46.72
C LEU A 332 -20.33 -12.84 -47.83
N ALA A 333 -19.61 -11.85 -48.33
CA ALA A 333 -20.04 -10.93 -49.36
C ALA A 333 -19.62 -11.38 -50.78
N GLU A 334 -18.73 -12.38 -50.89
CA GLU A 334 -18.32 -13.09 -52.10
C GLU A 334 -19.19 -14.37 -52.31
#